data_99f591e8946212380d5c9f073862333d
#
_entry.id   99f591e8946212380d5c9f073862333d
#
_cell.length_a   1.000
_cell.length_b   1.000
_cell.length_c   1.000
_cell.angle_alpha   90.00
_cell.angle_beta   90.00
_cell.angle_gamma   90.00
#
_symmetry.space_group_name_H-M   'P 1'
#
loop_
_entity.id
_entity.type
_entity.pdbx_description
1 polymer ?
#
loop_
_entity_poly.entity_id
_entity_poly.type
_entity_poly.pdbx_seq_one_letter_code
_entity_poly.pdbx_strand_id
1 'polypeptide(L)'
;DPVKRVNWRATLRFGKLYVNDSTRDRNIDVVIVVDGLADVGTSPSTYLDCASRAAASIAMGFLENRDRVGIVRYAGAVDWAVPRPGRNQLYVILDRLARLYAVQSFVAPNMRLLPRSVLPPGSLVLVITPLLDDRAIDMIVGLAARGCNPMVLYVSPIPFIEDQLKDSAEDQLAKRWWGLNHKAKLKKLRALGLQVAEWDGNGSLDACLSHYFGGQGFRSAGRSPWQSASRGGWA
;
A
#
# COMPACT_ATOMS: atom_id res chain seq x y z
N ASP A 1 -23.18 -19.08 20.78
CA ASP A 1 -23.32 -20.26 21.65
C ASP A 1 -22.00 -21.04 21.63
N PRO A 2 -21.22 -21.07 22.73
CA PRO A 2 -19.89 -21.69 22.76
C PRO A 2 -19.93 -23.20 22.52
N VAL A 3 -21.04 -23.86 22.79
CA VAL A 3 -21.20 -25.31 22.65
C VAL A 3 -21.22 -25.76 21.18
N LYS A 4 -21.65 -24.91 20.26
CA LYS A 4 -21.64 -25.19 18.80
C LYS A 4 -20.25 -25.19 18.16
N ARG A 5 -19.24 -24.71 18.87
CA ARG A 5 -17.84 -24.65 18.38
C ARG A 5 -17.02 -25.87 18.79
N VAL A 6 -17.55 -26.74 19.65
CA VAL A 6 -16.83 -27.92 20.12
C VAL A 6 -16.80 -28.98 19.00
N ASN A 7 -15.58 -29.42 18.65
CA ASN A 7 -15.39 -30.57 17.76
C ASN A 7 -15.55 -31.86 18.55
N TRP A 8 -16.79 -32.31 18.68
CA TRP A 8 -17.13 -33.52 19.45
C TRP A 8 -16.41 -34.79 18.98
N ARG A 9 -16.15 -34.89 17.65
CA ARG A 9 -15.39 -36.05 17.12
C ARG A 9 -13.94 -36.08 17.59
N ALA A 10 -13.26 -34.96 17.57
CA ALA A 10 -11.89 -34.84 18.06
C ALA A 10 -11.84 -34.95 19.60
N THR A 11 -12.78 -34.34 20.30
CA THR A 11 -12.91 -34.37 21.76
C THR A 11 -13.08 -35.80 22.26
N LEU A 12 -13.96 -36.58 21.64
CA LEU A 12 -14.20 -37.99 22.02
C LEU A 12 -13.00 -38.88 21.68
N ARG A 13 -12.28 -38.57 20.59
CA ARG A 13 -11.14 -39.41 20.15
C ARG A 13 -9.89 -39.17 21.01
N PHE A 14 -9.67 -37.96 21.47
CA PHE A 14 -8.43 -37.57 22.16
C PHE A 14 -8.60 -37.23 23.64
N GLY A 15 -9.81 -37.29 24.19
CA GLY A 15 -10.09 -37.05 25.60
C GLY A 15 -9.81 -35.63 26.11
N LYS A 16 -9.59 -34.67 25.18
CA LYS A 16 -9.38 -33.26 25.49
C LYS A 16 -10.37 -32.44 24.68
N LEU A 17 -10.83 -31.30 25.24
CA LEU A 17 -11.77 -30.43 24.59
C LEU A 17 -11.12 -29.74 23.36
N TYR A 18 -11.55 -30.15 22.17
CA TYR A 18 -11.17 -29.52 20.91
C TYR A 18 -12.27 -28.55 20.48
N VAL A 19 -11.92 -27.28 20.37
CA VAL A 19 -12.81 -26.24 19.85
C VAL A 19 -12.38 -25.98 18.41
N ASN A 20 -13.33 -26.08 17.47
CA ASN A 20 -13.10 -25.56 16.13
C ASN A 20 -12.97 -24.04 16.24
N ASP A 21 -11.75 -23.55 16.27
CA ASP A 21 -11.48 -22.14 16.07
C ASP A 21 -11.66 -21.85 14.59
N SER A 22 -12.91 -21.63 14.18
CA SER A 22 -13.17 -21.02 12.89
C SER A 22 -12.74 -19.57 13.03
N THR A 23 -11.48 -19.30 12.74
CA THR A 23 -11.08 -17.96 12.35
C THR A 23 -12.06 -17.59 11.23
N ARG A 24 -13.05 -16.75 11.53
CA ARG A 24 -13.87 -16.15 10.48
C ARG A 24 -12.87 -15.46 9.58
N ASP A 25 -12.71 -15.96 8.35
CA ASP A 25 -12.12 -15.22 7.25
C ASP A 25 -12.98 -13.96 7.11
N ARG A 26 -12.65 -12.93 7.91
CA ARG A 26 -13.22 -11.61 7.72
C ARG A 26 -12.48 -11.05 6.52
N ASN A 27 -13.08 -11.20 5.34
CA ASN A 27 -12.64 -10.48 4.16
C ASN A 27 -12.59 -9.01 4.54
N ILE A 28 -11.40 -8.45 4.59
CA ILE A 28 -11.21 -7.04 4.89
C ILE A 28 -11.37 -6.20 3.63
N ASP A 29 -11.82 -4.97 3.81
CA ASP A 29 -11.76 -3.97 2.75
C ASP A 29 -10.36 -3.32 2.77
N VAL A 30 -9.65 -3.45 1.67
CA VAL A 30 -8.33 -2.85 1.44
C VAL A 30 -8.43 -1.82 0.34
N VAL A 31 -7.95 -0.61 0.59
CA VAL A 31 -7.91 0.45 -0.42
C VAL A 31 -6.47 0.89 -0.61
N ILE A 32 -5.96 0.72 -1.81
CA ILE A 32 -4.62 1.17 -2.18
C ILE A 32 -4.75 2.57 -2.75
N VAL A 33 -4.08 3.54 -2.13
CA VAL A 33 -4.01 4.92 -2.61
C VAL A 33 -2.63 5.14 -3.19
N VAL A 34 -2.56 5.50 -4.48
CA VAL A 34 -1.30 5.82 -5.15
C VAL A 34 -1.22 7.32 -5.35
N ASP A 35 -0.17 7.92 -4.80
CA ASP A 35 0.12 9.34 -4.94
C ASP A 35 0.76 9.61 -6.31
N GLY A 36 0.04 10.32 -7.15
CA GLY A 36 0.44 10.75 -8.48
C GLY A 36 0.55 12.28 -8.61
N LEU A 37 0.73 13.00 -7.50
CA LEU A 37 0.93 14.46 -7.52
C LEU A 37 2.26 14.86 -8.17
N ALA A 38 3.27 14.01 -8.04
CA ALA A 38 4.58 14.20 -8.63
C ALA A 38 5.15 12.86 -9.11
N ASP A 39 5.98 12.92 -10.13
CA ASP A 39 6.78 11.79 -10.60
C ASP A 39 8.25 12.21 -10.68
N VAL A 40 9.15 11.27 -10.45
CA VAL A 40 10.59 11.48 -10.56
C VAL A 40 11.25 10.27 -11.19
N GLY A 41 12.37 10.50 -11.85
CA GLY A 41 13.11 9.48 -12.59
C GLY A 41 12.91 9.60 -14.10
N THR A 42 13.47 8.65 -14.81
CA THR A 42 13.39 8.57 -16.29
C THR A 42 12.71 7.27 -16.68
N SER A 43 11.67 7.36 -17.52
CA SER A 43 10.98 6.15 -18.02
C SER A 43 11.96 5.16 -18.65
N PRO A 44 11.86 3.85 -18.37
CA PRO A 44 10.81 3.14 -17.66
C PRO A 44 11.07 2.96 -16.14
N SER A 45 11.93 3.74 -15.53
CA SER A 45 12.31 3.65 -14.11
C SER A 45 11.94 4.93 -13.37
N THR A 46 10.63 5.20 -13.27
CA THR A 46 10.12 6.32 -12.48
C THR A 46 9.54 5.84 -11.14
N TYR A 47 9.31 6.79 -10.23
CA TYR A 47 8.58 6.51 -9.01
C TYR A 47 7.18 5.92 -9.32
N LEU A 48 6.44 6.49 -10.29
CA LEU A 48 5.09 6.00 -10.62
C LEU A 48 5.10 4.61 -11.22
N ASP A 49 6.10 4.25 -12.02
CA ASP A 49 6.30 2.88 -12.50
C ASP A 49 6.51 1.91 -11.33
N CYS A 50 7.35 2.29 -10.38
CA CYS A 50 7.63 1.52 -9.18
C CYS A 50 6.38 1.39 -8.29
N ALA A 51 5.68 2.51 -8.01
CA ALA A 51 4.47 2.56 -7.22
C ALA A 51 3.34 1.74 -7.84
N SER A 52 3.21 1.76 -9.17
CA SER A 52 2.24 0.96 -9.92
C SER A 52 2.51 -0.53 -9.78
N ARG A 53 3.77 -0.96 -9.93
CA ARG A 53 4.16 -2.36 -9.71
C ARG A 53 3.90 -2.80 -8.27
N ALA A 54 4.27 -1.97 -7.29
CA ALA A 54 3.99 -2.25 -5.88
C ALA A 54 2.48 -2.38 -5.61
N ALA A 55 1.68 -1.43 -6.10
CA ALA A 55 0.23 -1.46 -5.93
C ALA A 55 -0.42 -2.70 -6.57
N ALA A 56 0.00 -3.07 -7.79
CA ALA A 56 -0.47 -4.28 -8.48
C ALA A 56 -0.16 -5.53 -7.69
N SER A 57 1.08 -5.60 -7.22
CA SER A 57 1.56 -6.72 -6.43
C SER A 57 0.78 -6.87 -5.12
N ILE A 58 0.61 -5.80 -4.36
CA ILE A 58 -0.16 -5.77 -3.11
C ILE A 58 -1.61 -6.17 -3.37
N ALA A 59 -2.23 -5.60 -4.43
CA ALA A 59 -3.60 -5.93 -4.81
C ALA A 59 -3.77 -7.43 -5.08
N MET A 60 -2.82 -8.03 -5.81
CA MET A 60 -2.83 -9.46 -6.11
C MET A 60 -2.79 -10.29 -4.83
N GLY A 61 -1.88 -9.97 -3.88
CA GLY A 61 -1.75 -10.72 -2.63
C GLY A 61 -3.03 -10.68 -1.78
N PHE A 62 -3.68 -9.51 -1.64
CA PHE A 62 -4.94 -9.42 -0.92
C PHE A 62 -6.10 -10.11 -1.64
N LEU A 63 -6.19 -10.01 -2.97
CA LEU A 63 -7.23 -10.69 -3.76
C LEU A 63 -7.11 -12.23 -3.72
N GLU A 64 -5.88 -12.77 -3.66
CA GLU A 64 -5.62 -14.19 -3.47
C GLU A 64 -6.13 -14.67 -2.10
N ASN A 65 -6.04 -13.83 -1.08
CA ASN A 65 -6.60 -14.07 0.26
C ASN A 65 -8.12 -13.82 0.34
N ARG A 66 -8.78 -13.61 -0.82
CA ARG A 66 -10.22 -13.31 -0.93
C ARG A 66 -10.66 -12.00 -0.31
N ASP A 67 -9.73 -11.10 0.00
CA ASP A 67 -10.05 -9.76 0.47
C ASP A 67 -10.68 -8.92 -0.65
N ARG A 68 -11.34 -7.84 -0.26
CA ARG A 68 -11.94 -6.89 -1.19
C ARG A 68 -10.96 -5.74 -1.40
N VAL A 69 -10.44 -5.58 -2.61
CA VAL A 69 -9.43 -4.57 -2.92
C VAL A 69 -10.00 -3.49 -3.82
N GLY A 70 -9.81 -2.24 -3.40
CA GLY A 70 -10.07 -1.05 -4.19
C GLY A 70 -8.77 -0.29 -4.46
N ILE A 71 -8.83 0.66 -5.39
CA ILE A 71 -7.71 1.56 -5.70
C ILE A 71 -8.22 2.98 -5.81
N VAL A 72 -7.39 3.92 -5.38
CA VAL A 72 -7.58 5.36 -5.56
C VAL A 72 -6.29 5.93 -6.15
N ARG A 73 -6.40 6.61 -7.28
CA ARG A 73 -5.31 7.41 -7.85
C ARG A 73 -5.48 8.84 -7.36
N TYR A 74 -4.54 9.31 -6.57
CA TYR A 74 -4.52 10.65 -6.01
C TYR A 74 -3.56 11.52 -6.83
N ALA A 75 -4.09 12.19 -7.84
CA ALA A 75 -3.34 13.04 -8.76
C ALA A 75 -4.09 14.37 -8.97
N GLY A 76 -3.91 15.05 -10.08
CA GLY A 76 -4.66 16.29 -10.40
C GLY A 76 -6.18 16.12 -10.38
N ALA A 77 -6.66 14.90 -10.63
CA ALA A 77 -8.02 14.46 -10.38
C ALA A 77 -7.98 13.15 -9.60
N VAL A 78 -9.02 12.86 -8.79
CA VAL A 78 -9.15 11.57 -8.12
C VAL A 78 -9.91 10.61 -9.02
N ASP A 79 -9.32 9.46 -9.27
CA ASP A 79 -9.95 8.36 -9.96
C ASP A 79 -9.89 7.10 -9.08
N TRP A 80 -10.92 6.25 -9.11
CA TRP A 80 -11.00 5.13 -8.18
C TRP A 80 -11.73 3.92 -8.73
N ALA A 81 -11.46 2.77 -8.14
CA ALA A 81 -12.29 1.58 -8.21
C ALA A 81 -12.69 1.16 -6.79
N VAL A 82 -13.98 0.86 -6.60
CA VAL A 82 -14.52 0.42 -5.30
C VAL A 82 -13.95 -0.94 -4.90
N PRO A 83 -13.78 -1.24 -3.61
CA PRO A 83 -13.31 -2.54 -3.14
C PRO A 83 -14.24 -3.67 -3.57
N ARG A 84 -13.71 -4.64 -4.29
CA ARG A 84 -14.41 -5.88 -4.71
C ARG A 84 -13.46 -7.07 -4.62
N PRO A 85 -13.98 -8.29 -4.42
CA PRO A 85 -13.18 -9.50 -4.40
C PRO A 85 -13.00 -10.07 -5.82
N GLY A 86 -12.05 -11.00 -5.95
CA GLY A 86 -11.91 -11.88 -7.11
C GLY A 86 -11.02 -11.32 -8.23
N ARG A 87 -10.69 -12.21 -9.19
CA ARG A 87 -9.71 -11.93 -10.24
C ARG A 87 -10.10 -10.79 -11.18
N ASN A 88 -11.39 -10.61 -11.45
CA ASN A 88 -11.85 -9.51 -12.32
C ASN A 88 -11.49 -8.14 -11.73
N GLN A 89 -11.44 -8.03 -10.41
CA GLN A 89 -11.04 -6.80 -9.74
C GLN A 89 -9.58 -6.47 -10.00
N LEU A 90 -8.70 -7.48 -10.10
CA LEU A 90 -7.30 -7.25 -10.45
C LEU A 90 -7.17 -6.56 -11.80
N TYR A 91 -7.90 -7.01 -12.83
CA TYR A 91 -7.87 -6.37 -14.15
C TYR A 91 -8.36 -4.91 -14.10
N VAL A 92 -9.39 -4.63 -13.29
CA VAL A 92 -9.87 -3.25 -13.08
C VAL A 92 -8.77 -2.39 -12.44
N ILE A 93 -8.06 -2.92 -11.45
CA ILE A 93 -6.96 -2.22 -10.77
C ILE A 93 -5.80 -1.99 -11.74
N LEU A 94 -5.40 -3.00 -12.51
CA LEU A 94 -4.32 -2.90 -13.50
C LEU A 94 -4.64 -1.86 -14.59
N ASP A 95 -5.88 -1.81 -15.10
CA ASP A 95 -6.32 -0.78 -16.05
C ASP A 95 -6.17 0.63 -15.46
N ARG A 96 -6.52 0.81 -14.17
CA ARG A 96 -6.36 2.10 -13.49
C ARG A 96 -4.90 2.47 -13.30
N LEU A 97 -4.05 1.51 -12.95
CA LEU A 97 -2.61 1.72 -12.77
C LEU A 97 -1.91 2.03 -14.10
N ALA A 98 -2.30 1.34 -15.19
CA ALA A 98 -1.74 1.60 -16.54
C ALA A 98 -2.03 3.02 -17.04
N ARG A 99 -3.06 3.68 -16.51
CA ARG A 99 -3.42 5.08 -16.82
C ARG A 99 -2.90 6.06 -15.77
N LEU A 100 -2.02 5.63 -14.85
CA LEU A 100 -1.45 6.51 -13.86
C LEU A 100 -0.36 7.37 -14.49
N TYR A 101 -0.50 8.67 -14.37
CA TYR A 101 0.50 9.65 -14.77
C TYR A 101 0.47 10.84 -13.81
N ALA A 102 1.60 11.49 -13.66
CA ALA A 102 1.69 12.68 -12.83
C ALA A 102 0.93 13.85 -13.49
N VAL A 103 0.05 14.46 -12.72
CA VAL A 103 -0.65 15.67 -13.15
C VAL A 103 -0.25 16.80 -12.24
N GLN A 104 0.49 17.74 -12.78
CA GLN A 104 0.75 18.99 -12.07
C GLN A 104 -0.55 19.77 -11.94
N SER A 105 -1.06 19.83 -10.74
CA SER A 105 -2.25 20.59 -10.39
C SER A 105 -1.98 21.47 -9.18
N PHE A 106 -2.38 22.73 -9.25
CA PHE A 106 -2.32 23.63 -8.10
C PHE A 106 -3.42 23.36 -7.08
N VAL A 107 -4.46 22.64 -7.46
CA VAL A 107 -5.59 22.30 -6.59
C VAL A 107 -5.39 20.88 -6.07
N ALA A 108 -5.37 20.72 -4.74
CA ALA A 108 -5.38 19.41 -4.12
C ALA A 108 -6.75 18.76 -4.28
N PRO A 109 -6.83 17.54 -4.81
CA PRO A 109 -8.08 16.82 -4.85
C PRO A 109 -8.62 16.57 -3.44
N ASN A 110 -9.91 16.78 -3.24
CA ASN A 110 -10.51 16.61 -1.93
C ASN A 110 -10.95 15.17 -1.70
N MET A 111 -10.18 14.42 -0.92
CA MET A 111 -10.51 13.04 -0.54
C MET A 111 -11.81 12.91 0.28
N ARG A 112 -12.30 14.01 0.87
CA ARG A 112 -13.57 14.01 1.62
C ARG A 112 -14.76 13.80 0.71
N LEU A 113 -14.64 14.09 -0.59
CA LEU A 113 -15.70 13.91 -1.58
C LEU A 113 -15.82 12.45 -2.05
N LEU A 114 -14.87 11.57 -1.72
CA LEU A 114 -14.97 10.17 -2.09
C LEU A 114 -16.15 9.49 -1.37
N PRO A 115 -16.96 8.71 -2.10
CA PRO A 115 -18.05 7.95 -1.51
C PRO A 115 -17.57 6.97 -0.43
N ARG A 116 -18.41 6.66 0.54
CA ARG A 116 -18.12 5.63 1.55
C ARG A 116 -17.95 4.23 0.95
N SER A 117 -18.51 3.99 -0.23
CA SER A 117 -18.30 2.74 -0.97
C SER A 117 -16.87 2.57 -1.47
N VAL A 118 -16.13 3.68 -1.68
CA VAL A 118 -14.71 3.68 -2.08
C VAL A 118 -13.79 3.56 -0.87
N LEU A 119 -14.14 4.27 0.20
CA LEU A 119 -13.42 4.29 1.47
C LEU A 119 -14.37 3.85 2.60
N PRO A 120 -14.64 2.55 2.74
CA PRO A 120 -15.48 2.04 3.82
C PRO A 120 -14.85 2.34 5.19
N PRO A 121 -15.65 2.71 6.20
CA PRO A 121 -15.15 2.87 7.57
C PRO A 121 -14.49 1.59 8.06
N GLY A 122 -13.32 1.74 8.70
CA GLY A 122 -12.53 0.59 9.20
C GLY A 122 -11.76 -0.17 8.12
N SER A 123 -11.78 0.29 6.85
CA SER A 123 -10.94 -0.29 5.80
C SER A 123 -9.46 -0.05 6.11
N LEU A 124 -8.63 -1.02 5.73
CA LEU A 124 -7.18 -0.84 5.65
C LEU A 124 -6.88 0.04 4.43
N VAL A 125 -6.26 1.18 4.64
CA VAL A 125 -5.86 2.06 3.55
C VAL A 125 -4.36 2.06 3.44
N LEU A 126 -3.82 1.56 2.33
CA LEU A 126 -2.39 1.58 2.06
C LEU A 126 -2.08 2.75 1.12
N VAL A 127 -1.31 3.72 1.61
CA VAL A 127 -0.92 4.90 0.84
C VAL A 127 0.51 4.75 0.34
N ILE A 128 0.70 4.67 -0.97
CA ILE A 128 2.01 4.63 -1.63
C ILE A 128 2.36 6.05 -2.07
N THR A 129 3.42 6.60 -1.50
CA THR A 129 3.78 8.02 -1.72
C THR A 129 5.29 8.27 -1.61
N PRO A 130 5.86 9.16 -2.43
CA PRO A 130 7.23 9.64 -2.29
C PRO A 130 7.32 10.83 -1.31
N LEU A 131 6.18 11.34 -0.81
CA LEU A 131 6.09 12.54 0.06
C LEU A 131 6.79 13.78 -0.51
N LEU A 132 6.79 13.92 -1.84
CA LEU A 132 7.37 15.09 -2.52
C LEU A 132 6.51 16.34 -2.30
N ASP A 133 5.20 16.15 -2.28
CA ASP A 133 4.21 17.22 -2.09
C ASP A 133 3.57 17.11 -0.70
N ASP A 134 3.49 18.25 0.02
CA ASP A 134 2.94 18.29 1.38
C ASP A 134 1.43 17.98 1.41
N ARG A 135 0.72 18.17 0.28
CA ARG A 135 -0.69 17.78 0.11
C ARG A 135 -0.92 16.28 0.34
N ALA A 136 0.10 15.44 0.10
CA ALA A 136 0.04 14.01 0.44
C ALA A 136 -0.10 13.80 1.95
N ILE A 137 0.54 14.61 2.79
CA ILE A 137 0.40 14.54 4.25
C ILE A 137 -1.03 14.91 4.67
N ASP A 138 -1.57 15.99 4.11
CA ASP A 138 -2.94 16.43 4.41
C ASP A 138 -3.97 15.38 3.99
N MET A 139 -3.73 14.71 2.85
CA MET A 139 -4.54 13.60 2.37
C MET A 139 -4.51 12.44 3.37
N ILE A 140 -3.33 12.01 3.85
CA ILE A 140 -3.18 10.90 4.79
C ILE A 140 -3.87 11.22 6.12
N VAL A 141 -3.68 12.42 6.65
CA VAL A 141 -4.36 12.88 7.88
C VAL A 141 -5.88 12.92 7.68
N GLY A 142 -6.33 13.38 6.50
CA GLY A 142 -7.74 13.38 6.14
C GLY A 142 -8.37 11.99 6.08
N LEU A 143 -7.63 10.98 5.64
CA LEU A 143 -8.06 9.57 5.64
C LEU A 143 -8.23 9.04 7.07
N ALA A 144 -7.27 9.33 7.96
CA ALA A 144 -7.37 8.94 9.37
C ALA A 144 -8.58 9.60 10.05
N ALA A 145 -8.82 10.88 9.79
CA ALA A 145 -9.97 11.62 10.32
C ALA A 145 -11.34 11.07 9.84
N ARG A 146 -11.37 10.31 8.72
CA ARG A 146 -12.57 9.61 8.22
C ARG A 146 -12.82 8.26 8.90
N GLY A 147 -12.00 7.86 9.85
CA GLY A 147 -12.10 6.56 10.51
C GLY A 147 -11.51 5.42 9.68
N CYS A 148 -10.72 5.71 8.66
CA CYS A 148 -9.88 4.73 7.98
C CYS A 148 -8.65 4.41 8.84
N ASN A 149 -7.99 3.29 8.56
CA ASN A 149 -6.72 2.94 9.19
C ASN A 149 -5.59 3.06 8.13
N PRO A 150 -5.02 4.26 7.93
CA PRO A 150 -4.00 4.47 6.92
C PRO A 150 -2.65 3.92 7.38
N MET A 151 -2.02 3.17 6.49
CA MET A 151 -0.63 2.77 6.54
C MET A 151 0.10 3.42 5.37
N VAL A 152 1.26 3.99 5.60
CA VAL A 152 2.05 4.68 4.58
C VAL A 152 3.20 3.80 4.13
N LEU A 153 3.26 3.49 2.84
CA LEU A 153 4.43 2.96 2.17
C LEU A 153 5.16 4.14 1.52
N TYR A 154 6.15 4.66 2.22
CA TYR A 154 7.03 5.68 1.69
C TYR A 154 8.00 5.04 0.69
N VAL A 155 7.96 5.50 -0.56
CA VAL A 155 8.90 5.08 -1.60
C VAL A 155 9.94 6.17 -1.77
N SER A 156 11.20 5.86 -1.44
CA SER A 156 12.29 6.83 -1.56
C SER A 156 12.44 7.28 -3.02
N PRO A 157 12.41 8.58 -3.30
CA PRO A 157 12.61 9.08 -4.66
C PRO A 157 14.08 9.14 -5.09
N ILE A 158 15.02 9.03 -4.14
CA ILE A 158 16.45 9.18 -4.41
C ILE A 158 16.97 8.17 -5.45
N PRO A 159 16.66 6.86 -5.38
CA PRO A 159 17.16 5.90 -6.36
C PRO A 159 16.74 6.21 -7.81
N PHE A 160 15.63 6.91 -8.01
CA PHE A 160 15.13 7.24 -9.35
C PHE A 160 15.82 8.45 -9.99
N ILE A 161 16.56 9.25 -9.22
CA ILE A 161 17.27 10.45 -9.68
C ILE A 161 18.78 10.33 -9.51
N GLU A 162 19.27 9.22 -8.96
CA GLU A 162 20.68 9.08 -8.58
C GLU A 162 21.61 9.24 -9.79
N ASP A 163 21.23 8.68 -10.94
CA ASP A 163 21.98 8.79 -12.19
C ASP A 163 22.00 10.22 -12.78
N GLN A 164 21.10 11.09 -12.34
CA GLN A 164 21.00 12.47 -12.80
C GLN A 164 21.81 13.43 -11.91
N LEU A 165 22.21 12.99 -10.73
CA LEU A 165 22.99 13.78 -9.79
C LEU A 165 24.47 13.69 -10.15
N LYS A 166 25.07 14.83 -10.40
CA LYS A 166 26.53 14.95 -10.48
C LYS A 166 27.06 14.87 -9.05
N ASP A 167 28.22 14.25 -8.85
CA ASP A 167 28.83 14.14 -7.52
C ASP A 167 29.50 15.48 -7.10
N SER A 168 28.76 16.57 -7.25
CA SER A 168 29.18 17.91 -6.86
C SER A 168 28.91 18.15 -5.38
N ALA A 169 29.60 19.14 -4.79
CA ALA A 169 29.37 19.52 -3.39
C ALA A 169 27.94 20.04 -3.17
N GLU A 170 27.37 20.70 -4.19
CA GLU A 170 26.01 21.22 -4.18
C GLU A 170 24.99 20.07 -4.17
N ASP A 171 25.20 19.02 -4.99
CA ASP A 171 24.31 17.86 -5.05
C ASP A 171 24.38 17.05 -3.74
N GLN A 172 25.54 16.91 -3.14
CA GLN A 172 25.69 16.27 -1.83
C GLN A 172 24.96 17.05 -0.74
N LEU A 173 25.06 18.38 -0.76
CA LEU A 173 24.33 19.24 0.18
C LEU A 173 22.81 19.15 -0.03
N ALA A 174 22.35 19.16 -1.27
CA ALA A 174 20.94 18.99 -1.64
C ALA A 174 20.39 17.63 -1.18
N LYS A 175 21.12 16.53 -1.42
CA LYS A 175 20.77 15.18 -0.93
C LYS A 175 20.63 15.18 0.60
N ARG A 176 21.57 15.80 1.31
CA ARG A 176 21.54 15.89 2.77
C ARG A 176 20.32 16.68 3.28
N TRP A 177 20.10 17.86 2.71
CA TRP A 177 18.96 18.70 3.08
C TRP A 177 17.64 17.98 2.83
N TRP A 178 17.51 17.36 1.65
CA TRP A 178 16.33 16.57 1.31
C TRP A 178 16.10 15.39 2.25
N GLY A 179 17.15 14.63 2.56
CA GLY A 179 17.07 13.54 3.53
C GLY A 179 16.59 14.00 4.91
N LEU A 180 17.05 15.17 5.38
CA LEU A 180 16.59 15.74 6.66
C LEU A 180 15.11 16.15 6.60
N ASN A 181 14.68 16.78 5.51
CA ASN A 181 13.29 17.18 5.31
C ASN A 181 12.35 15.96 5.28
N HIS A 182 12.73 14.91 4.54
CA HIS A 182 11.94 13.67 4.50
C HIS A 182 11.88 12.98 5.86
N LYS A 183 12.99 12.87 6.58
CA LYS A 183 13.00 12.32 7.94
C LYS A 183 12.07 13.09 8.87
N ALA A 184 12.01 14.42 8.74
CA ALA A 184 11.08 15.25 9.52
C ALA A 184 9.61 14.93 9.16
N LYS A 185 9.27 14.78 7.86
CA LYS A 185 7.93 14.39 7.40
C LYS A 185 7.54 13.00 7.93
N LEU A 186 8.43 12.01 7.82
CA LEU A 186 8.19 10.65 8.34
C LEU A 186 8.02 10.66 9.86
N LYS A 187 8.85 11.43 10.59
CA LYS A 187 8.71 11.60 12.04
C LYS A 187 7.36 12.21 12.41
N LYS A 188 6.90 13.21 11.66
CA LYS A 188 5.57 13.83 11.86
C LYS A 188 4.44 12.81 11.68
N LEU A 189 4.48 11.99 10.64
CA LEU A 189 3.47 10.94 10.40
C LEU A 189 3.47 9.89 11.54
N ARG A 190 4.64 9.44 11.98
CA ARG A 190 4.78 8.50 13.10
C ARG A 190 4.29 9.10 14.42
N ALA A 191 4.55 10.38 14.67
CA ALA A 191 4.05 11.10 15.86
C ALA A 191 2.52 11.20 15.89
N LEU A 192 1.86 11.15 14.72
CA LEU A 192 0.40 11.06 14.60
C LEU A 192 -0.14 9.63 14.79
N GLY A 193 0.71 8.67 15.16
CA GLY A 193 0.33 7.27 15.36
C GLY A 193 0.19 6.45 14.08
N LEU A 194 0.62 6.99 12.92
CA LEU A 194 0.52 6.30 11.64
C LEU A 194 1.67 5.30 11.48
N GLN A 195 1.35 4.14 10.91
CA GLN A 195 2.36 3.17 10.51
C GLN A 195 3.01 3.63 9.20
N VAL A 196 4.35 3.69 9.21
CA VAL A 196 5.12 4.14 8.05
C VAL A 196 6.21 3.12 7.74
N ALA A 197 6.06 2.42 6.64
CA ALA A 197 7.07 1.56 6.04
C ALA A 197 7.92 2.37 5.06
N GLU A 198 9.21 2.18 5.07
CA GLU A 198 10.15 2.83 4.14
C GLU A 198 10.67 1.79 3.15
N TRP A 199 10.58 2.09 1.87
CA TRP A 199 11.02 1.22 0.79
C TRP A 199 11.80 2.02 -0.25
N ASP A 200 12.91 1.46 -0.74
CA ASP A 200 13.78 2.09 -1.74
C ASP A 200 13.39 1.79 -3.20
N GLY A 201 12.35 0.97 -3.39
CA GLY A 201 11.89 0.56 -4.72
C GLY A 201 12.61 -0.66 -5.28
N ASN A 202 13.76 -1.05 -4.74
CA ASN A 202 14.62 -2.14 -5.25
C ASN A 202 14.58 -3.40 -4.35
N GLY A 203 14.36 -3.22 -3.05
CA GLY A 203 14.28 -4.32 -2.09
C GLY A 203 12.99 -5.13 -2.19
N SER A 204 12.95 -6.27 -1.48
CA SER A 204 11.73 -7.07 -1.38
C SER A 204 10.62 -6.30 -0.69
N LEU A 205 9.56 -6.02 -1.43
CA LEU A 205 8.35 -5.36 -0.91
C LEU A 205 7.70 -6.21 0.19
N ASP A 206 7.70 -7.54 0.04
CA ASP A 206 7.17 -8.49 1.02
C ASP A 206 7.94 -8.40 2.34
N ALA A 207 9.27 -8.34 2.30
CA ALA A 207 10.09 -8.17 3.50
C ALA A 207 9.80 -6.83 4.20
N CYS A 208 9.60 -5.77 3.43
CA CYS A 208 9.25 -4.45 3.96
C CYS A 208 7.87 -4.45 4.63
N LEU A 209 6.87 -5.09 4.01
CA LEU A 209 5.50 -5.09 4.50
C LEU A 209 5.24 -6.17 5.56
N SER A 210 5.94 -7.29 5.56
CA SER A 210 5.75 -8.38 6.53
C SER A 210 5.93 -7.95 7.97
N HIS A 211 6.84 -7.00 8.22
CA HIS A 211 7.05 -6.41 9.54
C HIS A 211 5.79 -5.69 10.07
N TYR A 212 5.01 -5.10 9.19
CA TYR A 212 3.82 -4.32 9.53
C TYR A 212 2.54 -5.14 9.51
N PHE A 213 2.46 -6.15 8.65
CA PHE A 213 1.30 -7.03 8.51
C PHE A 213 1.41 -8.33 9.32
N GLY A 214 2.57 -8.64 9.89
CA GLY A 214 2.85 -9.88 10.62
C GLY A 214 1.96 -10.14 11.85
N GLY A 215 1.17 -9.16 12.28
CA GLY A 215 0.20 -9.28 13.39
C GLY A 215 -1.27 -9.40 12.96
N GLN A 216 -1.63 -9.06 11.73
CA GLN A 216 -3.03 -8.99 11.30
C GLN A 216 -3.26 -9.50 9.86
N GLY A 217 -2.86 -10.74 9.56
CA GLY A 217 -3.48 -11.42 8.41
C GLY A 217 -2.72 -11.42 7.07
N PHE A 218 -1.48 -10.93 6.99
CA PHE A 218 -0.60 -11.30 5.89
C PHE A 218 -0.01 -12.70 6.17
N ARG A 219 -0.86 -13.73 6.20
CA ARG A 219 -0.40 -15.11 6.15
C ARG A 219 -0.28 -15.49 4.69
N SER A 220 0.92 -15.39 4.15
CA SER A 220 1.25 -16.06 2.91
C SER A 220 0.92 -17.55 3.08
N ALA A 221 -0.07 -18.04 2.35
CA ALA A 221 -0.19 -19.46 2.11
C ALA A 221 1.06 -19.88 1.33
N GLY A 222 2.11 -20.30 2.06
CA GLY A 222 3.12 -21.22 1.62
C GLY A 222 3.99 -20.92 0.39
N ARG A 223 3.98 -19.73 -0.20
CA ARG A 223 5.00 -19.17 -1.11
C ARG A 223 4.63 -17.72 -1.36
N SER A 224 5.54 -16.80 -1.01
CA SER A 224 5.38 -15.37 -1.36
C SER A 224 5.12 -15.24 -2.85
N PRO A 225 4.00 -14.60 -3.26
CA PRO A 225 3.73 -14.33 -4.68
C PRO A 225 4.83 -13.51 -5.34
N TRP A 226 5.64 -12.82 -4.54
CA TRP A 226 6.70 -11.93 -4.94
C TRP A 226 7.99 -12.64 -5.38
N GLN A 227 8.23 -13.87 -4.92
CA GLN A 227 9.44 -14.63 -5.29
C GLN A 227 9.40 -15.19 -6.72
N SER A 228 8.22 -15.28 -7.32
CA SER A 228 8.08 -15.74 -8.71
C SER A 228 8.26 -14.62 -9.74
N ALA A 229 8.01 -13.37 -9.38
CA ALA A 229 8.14 -12.23 -10.30
C ALA A 229 9.61 -11.80 -10.53
N SER A 230 10.51 -12.09 -9.57
CA SER A 230 11.93 -11.73 -9.70
C SER A 230 12.77 -12.73 -10.54
N ARG A 231 12.19 -13.85 -11.00
CA ARG A 231 12.88 -14.85 -11.83
C ARG A 231 12.40 -14.93 -13.28
N GLY A 232 11.43 -14.13 -13.68
CA GLY A 232 10.97 -14.01 -15.04
C GLY A 232 11.66 -12.83 -15.71
N GLY A 233 12.93 -13.01 -16.12
CA GLY A 233 13.54 -12.10 -17.08
C GLY A 233 12.68 -12.13 -18.35
N TRP A 234 12.18 -11.01 -18.76
CA TRP A 234 11.57 -10.82 -20.06
C TRP A 234 12.73 -10.78 -21.07
N ALA A 235 12.89 -11.88 -21.83
CA ALA A 235 13.67 -11.89 -23.06
C ALA A 235 12.79 -11.35 -24.20
#